data_fc8abfcd3c0d58680ad89e8eb9ce66b0
#
_entry.id   fc8abfcd3c0d58680ad89e8eb9ce66b0
#
_cell.length_a   1.000
_cell.length_b   1.000
_cell.length_c   1.000
_cell.angle_alpha   90.00
_cell.angle_beta   90.00
_cell.angle_gamma   90.00
#
_symmetry.space_group_name_H-M   'P 1'
#
loop_
_entity.id
_entity.type
_entity.pdbx_description
1 polymer ?
#
loop_
_entity_poly.entity_id
_entity_poly.type
_entity_poly.pdbx_seq_one_letter_code
_entity_poly.pdbx_strand_id
1 'polypeptide(L)'
;MGGGSAGSVLAHRLSARSHNKVLLLEAGQDTPHGKVPAAVLDSYPGTAYLNPNYTWNKLKVTTEVISHNNPGATPPPSRTYEQARILGGGSSINGQLANRGAPTDYDEWADRGAAGWNWDNVLPYFKKVERDMDFDGPWHGKEGRIPVRRIFPDLWPEHAKAVGKAFEQSGWKFIQDQNAEWEDGYFPITISNAYERRVSAAIGYLDPGTRLRDNLTISTDTIVSGLLFDGLQCVGVQAVIGGRPTEFRGREIILSSGAIHSPAHLLRAGIGPAAHLRDMGIEVRAARPGVGQRLQDHPAVAVAAFLKPHARIIHDYSRRHIYTALRYSSNLPGIPAGDMFTVVTNKTSWHAVGEQIGSFIITVYKTYSETGQVRLRSANWQDEPQVDFNLLSDQRDLERMMDGVRRFGAMHLTPVMQSVTDNPFPASYSDKVRQVGLLSRKNKLITDALARALDGPAALRRYLIETLVMEGLTLHDVLSDDDKLEGFVRKAAVGVWHASCTCRMGADDDPMAVTDPAGRVRGVAGLRVVDASVFPVVPCANTNFPVLMTAEKLADAILSGA
;
A
#
# COMPACT_ATOMS: atom_id res chain seq x y z
N MET A 1 -17.34 -7.24 6.39
CA MET A 1 -16.29 -8.18 6.81
C MET A 1 -14.93 -7.65 6.36
N GLY A 2 -13.93 -7.68 7.28
CA GLY A 2 -12.66 -6.98 7.17
C GLY A 2 -12.72 -5.61 7.84
N GLY A 3 -12.08 -5.48 9.01
CA GLY A 3 -12.00 -4.23 9.78
C GLY A 3 -10.83 -3.34 9.38
N GLY A 4 -10.43 -3.38 8.10
CA GLY A 4 -9.38 -2.54 7.53
C GLY A 4 -9.78 -1.07 7.39
N SER A 5 -9.08 -0.35 6.51
CA SER A 5 -9.32 1.08 6.25
C SER A 5 -10.79 1.33 5.88
N ALA A 6 -11.30 0.63 4.87
CA ALA A 6 -12.69 0.79 4.43
C ALA A 6 -13.71 0.30 5.46
N GLY A 7 -13.49 -0.89 6.05
CA GLY A 7 -14.41 -1.44 7.04
C GLY A 7 -14.57 -0.58 8.29
N SER A 8 -13.51 0.09 8.73
CA SER A 8 -13.56 1.06 9.85
C SER A 8 -14.43 2.27 9.52
N VAL A 9 -14.30 2.83 8.31
CA VAL A 9 -15.16 3.92 7.80
C VAL A 9 -16.61 3.47 7.75
N LEU A 10 -16.89 2.31 7.12
CA LEU A 10 -18.24 1.79 6.97
C LEU A 10 -18.91 1.53 8.33
N ALA A 11 -18.19 0.91 9.27
CA ALA A 11 -18.72 0.67 10.61
C ALA A 11 -19.13 1.97 11.31
N HIS A 12 -18.29 3.00 11.24
CA HIS A 12 -18.61 4.33 11.77
C HIS A 12 -19.80 4.97 11.08
N ARG A 13 -19.80 4.99 9.73
CA ARG A 13 -20.81 5.69 8.95
C ARG A 13 -22.18 5.03 9.03
N LEU A 14 -22.23 3.71 8.85
CA LEU A 14 -23.50 2.97 8.85
C LEU A 14 -24.16 2.93 10.23
N SER A 15 -23.36 2.81 11.30
CA SER A 15 -23.87 2.81 12.68
C SER A 15 -24.26 4.22 13.19
N ALA A 16 -23.96 5.28 12.46
CA ALA A 16 -24.44 6.62 12.78
C ALA A 16 -25.98 6.73 12.67
N ARG A 17 -26.63 5.86 11.89
CA ARG A 17 -28.10 5.71 11.87
C ARG A 17 -28.51 4.63 12.86
N SER A 18 -29.23 5.01 13.93
CA SER A 18 -29.61 4.13 15.05
C SER A 18 -30.45 2.90 14.64
N HIS A 19 -31.21 2.99 13.55
CA HIS A 19 -32.01 1.88 13.03
C HIS A 19 -31.18 0.83 12.26
N ASN A 20 -29.95 1.11 11.88
CA ASN A 20 -29.04 0.13 11.30
C ASN A 20 -28.40 -0.69 12.42
N LYS A 21 -28.44 -2.01 12.33
CA LYS A 21 -27.61 -2.90 13.16
C LYS A 21 -26.38 -3.28 12.35
N VAL A 22 -25.19 -2.91 12.83
CA VAL A 22 -23.93 -3.10 12.13
C VAL A 22 -23.05 -4.09 12.89
N LEU A 23 -22.61 -5.14 12.21
CA LEU A 23 -21.62 -6.09 12.70
C LEU A 23 -20.35 -5.97 11.85
N LEU A 24 -19.25 -5.60 12.48
CA LEU A 24 -17.91 -5.60 11.90
C LEU A 24 -17.15 -6.85 12.33
N LEU A 25 -16.75 -7.69 11.37
CA LEU A 25 -15.94 -8.89 11.59
C LEU A 25 -14.50 -8.63 11.13
N GLU A 26 -13.53 -8.88 12.01
CA GLU A 26 -12.08 -8.72 11.73
C GLU A 26 -11.33 -9.98 12.14
N ALA A 27 -10.46 -10.46 11.23
CA ALA A 27 -9.68 -11.68 11.46
C ALA A 27 -8.52 -11.50 12.46
N GLY A 28 -8.04 -10.28 12.63
CA GLY A 28 -6.95 -9.94 13.54
C GLY A 28 -7.44 -9.41 14.89
N GLN A 29 -6.48 -9.06 15.73
CA GLN A 29 -6.73 -8.51 17.05
C GLN A 29 -7.29 -7.09 17.01
N ASP A 30 -7.90 -6.66 18.09
CA ASP A 30 -8.41 -5.30 18.28
C ASP A 30 -7.27 -4.29 18.53
N THR A 31 -7.59 -3.01 18.27
CA THR A 31 -6.76 -1.82 18.59
C THR A 31 -7.60 -0.84 19.44
N PRO A 32 -8.00 -1.21 20.67
CA PRO A 32 -8.91 -0.41 21.47
C PRO A 32 -8.24 0.87 21.96
N HIS A 33 -9.04 1.94 22.11
CA HIS A 33 -8.55 3.22 22.60
C HIS A 33 -7.82 3.06 23.94
N GLY A 34 -6.67 3.72 24.09
CA GLY A 34 -5.82 3.62 25.29
C GLY A 34 -5.01 2.32 25.42
N LYS A 35 -5.25 1.32 24.56
CA LYS A 35 -4.54 0.03 24.55
C LYS A 35 -4.04 -0.36 23.15
N VAL A 36 -3.96 0.59 22.22
CA VAL A 36 -3.37 0.35 20.90
C VAL A 36 -1.91 -0.06 21.08
N PRO A 37 -1.44 -1.15 20.43
CA PRO A 37 -0.06 -1.59 20.56
C PRO A 37 0.94 -0.49 20.20
N ALA A 38 2.03 -0.37 20.96
CA ALA A 38 3.04 0.67 20.76
C ALA A 38 3.65 0.63 19.34
N ALA A 39 3.86 -0.57 18.79
CA ALA A 39 4.37 -0.73 17.42
C ALA A 39 3.40 -0.17 16.36
N VAL A 40 2.09 -0.23 16.59
CA VAL A 40 1.07 0.38 15.72
C VAL A 40 1.09 1.90 15.83
N LEU A 41 1.27 2.44 17.03
CA LEU A 41 1.33 3.89 17.28
C LEU A 41 2.61 4.53 16.78
N ASP A 42 3.68 3.76 16.55
CA ASP A 42 4.99 4.27 16.18
C ASP A 42 4.94 5.03 14.84
N SER A 43 5.61 6.17 14.78
CA SER A 43 5.80 6.93 13.52
C SER A 43 6.68 6.16 12.53
N TYR A 44 7.55 5.25 13.00
CA TYR A 44 8.30 4.33 12.15
C TYR A 44 7.50 3.02 11.96
N PRO A 45 7.10 2.67 10.72
CA PRO A 45 6.18 1.56 10.49
C PRO A 45 6.82 0.17 10.58
N GLY A 46 8.15 0.05 10.49
CA GLY A 46 8.85 -1.22 10.37
C GLY A 46 8.65 -2.16 11.55
N THR A 47 8.36 -1.62 12.73
CA THR A 47 8.04 -2.42 13.94
C THR A 47 6.63 -3.03 13.88
N ALA A 48 5.75 -2.47 13.07
CA ALA A 48 4.39 -2.98 12.88
C ALA A 48 4.29 -3.94 11.70
N TYR A 49 4.71 -3.54 10.48
CA TYR A 49 4.50 -4.38 9.29
C TYR A 49 5.34 -5.66 9.29
N LEU A 50 6.48 -5.68 9.97
CA LEU A 50 7.29 -6.89 10.15
C LEU A 50 6.86 -7.76 11.34
N ASN A 51 5.84 -7.33 12.10
CA ASN A 51 5.37 -8.10 13.24
C ASN A 51 4.41 -9.22 12.80
N PRO A 52 4.78 -10.49 13.01
CA PRO A 52 3.95 -11.62 12.58
C PRO A 52 2.57 -11.70 13.26
N ASN A 53 2.37 -11.01 14.39
CA ASN A 53 1.07 -10.94 15.05
C ASN A 53 0.08 -10.02 14.34
N TYR A 54 0.54 -9.18 13.41
CA TYR A 54 -0.28 -8.18 12.71
C TYR A 54 -0.44 -8.48 11.21
N THR A 55 0.11 -9.60 10.73
CA THR A 55 0.11 -9.94 9.30
C THR A 55 -0.37 -11.37 9.03
N TRP A 56 -0.79 -11.63 7.78
CA TRP A 56 -1.08 -12.96 7.26
C TRP A 56 0.23 -13.67 6.92
N ASN A 57 0.78 -14.43 7.89
CA ASN A 57 2.14 -14.98 7.83
C ASN A 57 2.37 -16.03 6.73
N LYS A 58 1.30 -16.65 6.23
CA LYS A 58 1.37 -17.68 5.19
C LYS A 58 1.23 -17.11 3.78
N LEU A 59 0.82 -15.85 3.64
CA LEU A 59 0.61 -15.23 2.34
C LEU A 59 1.94 -15.02 1.63
N LYS A 60 2.04 -15.61 0.44
CA LYS A 60 3.17 -15.45 -0.47
C LYS A 60 2.69 -14.98 -1.83
N VAL A 61 3.50 -14.17 -2.48
CA VAL A 61 3.22 -13.59 -3.79
C VAL A 61 4.41 -13.77 -4.74
N THR A 62 4.15 -13.76 -6.04
CA THR A 62 5.16 -13.57 -7.08
C THR A 62 5.08 -12.14 -7.60
N THR A 63 6.23 -11.52 -7.82
CA THR A 63 6.31 -10.13 -8.33
C THR A 63 6.82 -10.07 -9.76
N GLU A 64 7.67 -11.00 -10.16
CA GLU A 64 8.25 -11.10 -11.50
C GLU A 64 7.22 -11.56 -12.54
N VAL A 65 7.46 -11.23 -13.80
CA VAL A 65 6.60 -11.64 -14.92
C VAL A 65 6.66 -13.15 -15.09
N ILE A 66 5.49 -13.78 -15.09
CA ILE A 66 5.35 -15.18 -15.44
C ILE A 66 5.24 -15.30 -16.96
N SER A 67 6.21 -15.98 -17.57
CA SER A 67 6.16 -16.26 -19.01
C SER A 67 5.11 -17.34 -19.32
N HIS A 68 3.97 -16.92 -19.82
CA HIS A 68 2.93 -17.83 -20.29
C HIS A 68 3.31 -18.57 -21.60
N ASN A 69 4.33 -18.07 -22.30
CA ASN A 69 4.78 -18.63 -23.59
C ASN A 69 5.90 -19.67 -23.42
N ASN A 70 6.35 -19.93 -22.22
CA ASN A 70 7.40 -20.92 -21.94
C ASN A 70 6.96 -21.84 -20.79
N PRO A 71 6.16 -22.87 -21.08
CA PRO A 71 5.64 -23.80 -20.05
C PRO A 71 6.74 -24.63 -19.35
N GLY A 72 7.97 -24.63 -19.85
CA GLY A 72 9.12 -25.25 -19.20
C GLY A 72 9.94 -24.29 -18.33
N ALA A 73 9.58 -23.02 -18.25
CA ALA A 73 10.28 -22.06 -17.41
C ALA A 73 10.05 -22.33 -15.91
N THR A 74 11.11 -22.23 -15.14
CA THR A 74 11.00 -22.28 -13.67
C THR A 74 10.09 -21.14 -13.19
N PRO A 75 9.07 -21.43 -12.36
CA PRO A 75 8.23 -20.35 -11.81
C PRO A 75 9.09 -19.32 -11.07
N PRO A 76 8.79 -18.03 -11.19
CA PRO A 76 9.50 -17.00 -10.45
C PRO A 76 9.40 -17.25 -8.94
N PRO A 77 10.42 -16.87 -8.15
CA PRO A 77 10.43 -17.11 -6.72
C PRO A 77 9.27 -16.37 -6.03
N SER A 78 8.62 -17.06 -5.10
CA SER A 78 7.60 -16.43 -4.25
C SER A 78 8.24 -15.82 -3.03
N ARG A 79 7.71 -14.66 -2.60
CA ARG A 79 8.12 -13.94 -1.39
C ARG A 79 6.97 -13.78 -0.41
N THR A 80 7.28 -13.61 0.87
CA THR A 80 6.27 -13.23 1.86
C THR A 80 5.73 -11.83 1.55
N TYR A 81 4.40 -11.66 1.70
CA TYR A 81 3.73 -10.37 1.53
C TYR A 81 3.09 -9.94 2.87
N GLU A 82 3.44 -8.76 3.35
CA GLU A 82 3.01 -8.25 4.64
C GLU A 82 1.59 -7.66 4.56
N GLN A 83 0.60 -8.51 4.28
CA GLN A 83 -0.82 -8.15 4.35
C GLN A 83 -1.26 -8.05 5.80
N ALA A 84 -1.90 -6.93 6.17
CA ALA A 84 -2.34 -6.70 7.54
C ALA A 84 -3.44 -7.67 8.00
N ARG A 85 -3.33 -8.13 9.26
CA ARG A 85 -4.33 -8.90 10.01
C ARG A 85 -4.46 -8.31 11.40
N ILE A 86 -5.12 -7.17 11.47
CA ILE A 86 -5.34 -6.37 12.68
C ILE A 86 -6.43 -5.35 12.40
N LEU A 87 -7.20 -4.93 13.39
CA LEU A 87 -8.20 -3.87 13.22
C LEU A 87 -7.54 -2.57 12.73
N GLY A 88 -8.15 -1.93 11.73
CA GLY A 88 -7.57 -0.84 10.95
C GLY A 88 -6.80 -1.32 9.71
N GLY A 89 -6.55 -2.63 9.58
CA GLY A 89 -5.91 -3.23 8.40
C GLY A 89 -4.59 -2.57 8.03
N GLY A 90 -4.36 -2.36 6.73
CA GLY A 90 -3.15 -1.70 6.21
C GLY A 90 -2.84 -0.36 6.87
N SER A 91 -3.86 0.43 7.25
CA SER A 91 -3.63 1.73 7.93
C SER A 91 -2.98 1.60 9.32
N SER A 92 -3.06 0.42 9.95
CA SER A 92 -2.42 0.14 11.24
C SER A 92 -0.93 -0.22 11.11
N ILE A 93 -0.43 -0.56 9.91
CA ILE A 93 0.94 -1.02 9.71
C ILE A 93 1.72 -0.27 8.62
N ASN A 94 1.07 0.55 7.78
CA ASN A 94 1.65 1.25 6.63
C ASN A 94 2.61 2.39 7.01
N GLY A 95 3.24 3.01 5.98
CA GLY A 95 4.12 4.17 6.11
C GLY A 95 3.42 5.50 6.44
N GLN A 96 2.10 5.50 6.65
CA GLN A 96 1.26 6.67 7.01
C GLN A 96 1.15 7.74 5.91
N LEU A 97 1.67 7.53 4.70
CA LEU A 97 1.56 8.50 3.63
C LEU A 97 0.08 8.77 3.29
N ALA A 98 -0.28 10.05 3.19
CA ALA A 98 -1.65 10.54 3.07
C ALA A 98 -1.85 11.39 1.82
N ASN A 99 -1.27 10.97 0.70
CA ASN A 99 -1.47 11.61 -0.59
C ASN A 99 -2.75 11.11 -1.28
N ARG A 100 -3.32 11.98 -2.12
CA ARG A 100 -4.61 11.76 -2.78
C ARG A 100 -4.51 11.25 -4.20
N GLY A 101 -3.36 11.44 -4.87
CA GLY A 101 -3.24 11.34 -6.31
C GLY A 101 -3.64 12.65 -7.01
N ALA A 102 -3.65 12.64 -8.31
CA ALA A 102 -3.99 13.79 -9.14
C ALA A 102 -5.48 13.76 -9.57
N PRO A 103 -6.07 14.91 -9.93
CA PRO A 103 -7.41 14.95 -10.52
C PRO A 103 -7.59 13.98 -11.68
N THR A 104 -6.61 13.89 -12.56
CA THR A 104 -6.61 13.01 -13.72
C THR A 104 -6.73 11.52 -13.39
N ASP A 105 -6.31 11.08 -12.21
CA ASP A 105 -6.47 9.68 -11.79
C ASP A 105 -7.95 9.30 -11.64
N TYR A 106 -8.75 10.22 -11.11
CA TYR A 106 -10.19 10.00 -10.87
C TYR A 106 -11.03 10.30 -12.10
N ASP A 107 -10.64 11.24 -12.94
CA ASP A 107 -11.27 11.45 -14.24
C ASP A 107 -11.11 10.18 -15.10
N GLU A 108 -9.93 9.54 -15.07
CA GLU A 108 -9.72 8.24 -15.70
C GLU A 108 -10.61 7.12 -15.10
N TRP A 109 -10.90 7.15 -13.79
CA TRP A 109 -11.86 6.18 -13.23
C TRP A 109 -13.24 6.31 -13.86
N ALA A 110 -13.71 7.54 -14.07
CA ALA A 110 -14.98 7.79 -14.77
C ALA A 110 -14.92 7.34 -16.23
N ASP A 111 -13.83 7.63 -16.93
CA ASP A 111 -13.60 7.23 -18.33
C ASP A 111 -13.55 5.69 -18.49
N ARG A 112 -13.06 4.98 -17.46
CA ARG A 112 -13.07 3.51 -17.39
C ARG A 112 -14.42 2.92 -16.97
N GLY A 113 -15.49 3.72 -16.95
CA GLY A 113 -16.86 3.28 -16.68
C GLY A 113 -17.32 3.38 -15.23
N ALA A 114 -16.52 3.94 -14.31
CA ALA A 114 -16.95 4.24 -12.96
C ALA A 114 -17.70 5.59 -12.93
N ALA A 115 -18.93 5.62 -13.43
CA ALA A 115 -19.73 6.85 -13.52
C ALA A 115 -19.85 7.54 -12.15
N GLY A 116 -19.60 8.86 -12.12
CA GLY A 116 -19.64 9.66 -10.89
C GLY A 116 -18.41 9.53 -9.98
N TRP A 117 -17.28 8.99 -10.48
CA TRP A 117 -16.02 8.88 -9.76
C TRP A 117 -14.92 9.80 -10.28
N ASN A 118 -15.26 10.81 -11.11
CA ASN A 118 -14.34 11.88 -11.52
C ASN A 118 -13.95 12.78 -10.33
N TRP A 119 -12.92 13.60 -10.50
CA TRP A 119 -12.32 14.41 -9.44
C TRP A 119 -13.32 15.25 -8.66
N ASP A 120 -14.18 16.00 -9.34
CA ASP A 120 -15.16 16.89 -8.68
C ASP A 120 -16.11 16.13 -7.75
N ASN A 121 -16.41 14.87 -8.07
CA ASN A 121 -17.30 14.01 -7.29
C ASN A 121 -16.58 13.27 -6.15
N VAL A 122 -15.25 13.16 -6.17
CA VAL A 122 -14.49 12.48 -5.11
C VAL A 122 -13.78 13.43 -4.15
N LEU A 123 -13.43 14.64 -4.59
CA LEU A 123 -12.80 15.67 -3.73
C LEU A 123 -13.58 15.95 -2.43
N PRO A 124 -14.93 16.10 -2.44
CA PRO A 124 -15.70 16.28 -1.20
C PRO A 124 -15.50 15.16 -0.19
N TYR A 125 -15.27 13.92 -0.65
CA TYR A 125 -15.02 12.76 0.21
C TYR A 125 -13.59 12.74 0.74
N PHE A 126 -12.61 13.17 -0.03
CA PHE A 126 -11.26 13.41 0.49
C PHE A 126 -11.26 14.44 1.63
N LYS A 127 -11.96 15.55 1.44
CA LYS A 127 -12.13 16.57 2.48
C LYS A 127 -12.87 16.05 3.72
N LYS A 128 -13.80 15.11 3.53
CA LYS A 128 -14.54 14.47 4.62
C LYS A 128 -13.68 13.48 5.43
N VAL A 129 -12.71 12.83 4.81
CA VAL A 129 -11.72 11.97 5.48
C VAL A 129 -10.76 12.78 6.33
N GLU A 130 -10.30 13.90 5.81
CA GLU A 130 -9.14 14.63 6.28
C GLU A 130 -9.47 15.69 7.33
N ARG A 131 -8.58 15.79 8.32
CA ARG A 131 -8.41 16.97 9.15
C ARG A 131 -7.00 17.50 8.94
N ASP A 132 -6.81 18.39 7.95
CA ASP A 132 -5.51 18.97 7.69
C ASP A 132 -5.14 19.93 8.82
N MET A 133 -3.94 19.72 9.41
CA MET A 133 -3.44 20.46 10.55
C MET A 133 -2.55 21.63 10.14
N ASP A 134 -2.10 21.64 8.88
CA ASP A 134 -1.13 22.61 8.37
C ASP A 134 -1.76 23.61 7.37
N PHE A 135 -2.72 23.16 6.56
CA PHE A 135 -3.32 23.95 5.49
C PHE A 135 -4.84 24.07 5.59
N ASP A 136 -5.35 25.20 5.07
CA ASP A 136 -6.75 25.51 4.86
C ASP A 136 -7.05 25.69 3.37
N GLY A 137 -8.29 25.99 3.01
CA GLY A 137 -8.69 26.39 1.66
C GLY A 137 -9.52 25.34 0.92
N PRO A 138 -9.70 25.52 -0.41
CA PRO A 138 -10.66 24.75 -1.18
C PRO A 138 -10.32 23.25 -1.28
N TRP A 139 -9.05 22.91 -1.14
CA TRP A 139 -8.55 21.55 -1.30
C TRP A 139 -8.59 20.73 0.00
N HIS A 140 -8.70 21.36 1.18
CA HIS A 140 -8.52 20.70 2.47
C HIS A 140 -9.80 20.57 3.28
N GLY A 141 -9.89 19.45 4.04
CA GLY A 141 -10.89 19.23 5.08
C GLY A 141 -10.33 19.55 6.46
N LYS A 142 -11.18 20.07 7.34
CA LYS A 142 -10.82 20.43 8.74
C LYS A 142 -11.56 19.59 9.78
N GLU A 143 -12.63 18.89 9.37
CA GLU A 143 -13.56 18.18 10.28
C GLU A 143 -13.42 16.65 10.17
N GLY A 144 -12.54 16.16 9.29
CA GLY A 144 -12.39 14.73 9.05
C GLY A 144 -11.75 13.98 10.21
N ARG A 145 -11.87 12.65 10.15
CA ARG A 145 -11.43 11.74 11.20
C ARG A 145 -9.93 11.44 11.18
N ILE A 146 -9.28 11.70 10.07
CA ILE A 146 -7.86 11.39 9.89
C ILE A 146 -7.07 12.70 9.89
N PRO A 147 -6.34 13.00 10.96
CA PRO A 147 -5.44 14.14 10.97
C PRO A 147 -4.30 13.91 9.98
N VAL A 148 -3.97 14.93 9.22
CA VAL A 148 -2.81 14.93 8.32
C VAL A 148 -1.90 16.09 8.64
N ARG A 149 -0.60 15.83 8.56
CA ARG A 149 0.42 16.85 8.85
C ARG A 149 1.69 16.62 8.06
N ARG A 150 2.54 17.64 8.07
CA ARG A 150 3.84 17.65 7.40
C ARG A 150 4.93 18.05 8.40
N ILE A 151 6.18 17.78 8.06
CA ILE A 151 7.36 18.40 8.68
C ILE A 151 8.05 19.21 7.60
N PHE A 152 8.14 20.53 7.80
CA PHE A 152 8.70 21.46 6.83
C PHE A 152 10.24 21.48 6.85
N PRO A 153 10.91 22.02 5.79
CA PRO A 153 12.36 21.90 5.58
C PRO A 153 13.27 22.40 6.72
N ASP A 154 12.83 23.36 7.50
CA ASP A 154 13.57 23.87 8.67
C ASP A 154 13.85 22.79 9.72
N LEU A 155 12.95 21.80 9.86
CA LEU A 155 13.05 20.69 10.80
C LEU A 155 13.56 19.39 10.16
N TRP A 156 13.94 19.40 8.88
CA TRP A 156 14.47 18.21 8.22
C TRP A 156 15.87 17.85 8.74
N PRO A 157 16.22 16.55 8.79
CA PRO A 157 17.60 16.13 9.02
C PRO A 157 18.48 16.56 7.84
N GLU A 158 19.78 16.68 8.07
CA GLU A 158 20.73 17.18 7.07
C GLU A 158 20.73 16.37 5.77
N HIS A 159 20.48 15.05 5.83
CA HIS A 159 20.29 14.24 4.62
C HIS A 159 19.09 14.74 3.80
N ALA A 160 17.93 14.93 4.42
CA ALA A 160 16.74 15.40 3.70
C ALA A 160 16.93 16.82 3.12
N LYS A 161 17.63 17.72 3.85
CA LYS A 161 17.99 19.06 3.35
C LYS A 161 18.91 18.99 2.14
N ALA A 162 19.92 18.12 2.20
CA ALA A 162 20.84 17.92 1.08
C ALA A 162 20.12 17.34 -0.15
N VAL A 163 19.18 16.42 0.06
CA VAL A 163 18.35 15.90 -1.03
C VAL A 163 17.48 17.00 -1.66
N GLY A 164 16.82 17.84 -0.84
CA GLY A 164 16.06 18.99 -1.35
C GLY A 164 16.93 19.89 -2.24
N LYS A 165 18.16 20.20 -1.78
CA LYS A 165 19.12 20.97 -2.56
C LYS A 165 19.55 20.25 -3.86
N ALA A 166 19.71 18.91 -3.82
CA ALA A 166 20.02 18.13 -5.02
C ALA A 166 18.86 18.17 -6.03
N PHE A 167 17.61 18.13 -5.55
CA PHE A 167 16.44 18.29 -6.40
C PHE A 167 16.39 19.66 -7.07
N GLU A 168 16.63 20.75 -6.32
CA GLU A 168 16.72 22.10 -6.87
C GLU A 168 17.80 22.23 -7.93
N GLN A 169 19.00 21.69 -7.67
CA GLN A 169 20.10 21.69 -8.65
C GLN A 169 19.78 20.86 -9.90
N SER A 170 18.87 19.90 -9.78
CA SER A 170 18.37 19.11 -10.92
C SER A 170 17.16 19.75 -11.63
N GLY A 171 16.75 20.96 -11.23
CA GLY A 171 15.69 21.74 -11.86
C GLY A 171 14.28 21.49 -11.29
N TRP A 172 14.11 20.67 -10.25
CA TRP A 172 12.82 20.48 -9.61
C TRP A 172 12.54 21.58 -8.58
N LYS A 173 11.33 22.14 -8.64
CA LYS A 173 10.89 23.18 -7.70
C LYS A 173 10.41 22.59 -6.37
N PHE A 174 10.48 23.39 -5.33
CA PHE A 174 9.82 23.10 -4.06
C PHE A 174 8.31 23.36 -4.19
N ILE A 175 7.51 22.41 -3.76
CA ILE A 175 6.06 22.46 -3.67
C ILE A 175 5.68 22.41 -2.19
N GLN A 176 4.86 23.36 -1.75
CA GLN A 176 4.46 23.42 -0.35
C GLN A 176 3.47 22.32 0.02
N ASP A 177 2.54 22.03 -0.89
CA ASP A 177 1.44 21.11 -0.64
C ASP A 177 1.22 20.10 -1.78
N GLN A 178 1.66 18.87 -1.56
CA GLN A 178 1.50 17.79 -2.54
C GLN A 178 0.04 17.44 -2.87
N ASN A 179 -0.92 17.81 -2.00
CA ASN A 179 -2.34 17.49 -2.15
C ASN A 179 -3.17 18.64 -2.78
N ALA A 180 -2.54 19.76 -3.10
CA ALA A 180 -3.15 20.91 -3.77
C ALA A 180 -2.41 21.32 -5.04
N GLU A 181 -1.16 20.95 -5.18
CA GLU A 181 -0.30 21.26 -6.32
C GLU A 181 0.15 19.95 -6.98
N TRP A 182 -0.26 19.72 -8.23
CA TRP A 182 -0.01 18.44 -8.94
C TRP A 182 1.11 18.50 -10.00
N GLU A 183 1.91 19.56 -9.97
CA GLU A 183 3.06 19.72 -10.85
C GLU A 183 4.26 18.87 -10.38
N ASP A 184 5.27 18.73 -11.26
CA ASP A 184 6.55 18.12 -10.92
C ASP A 184 7.28 18.96 -9.87
N GLY A 185 7.74 18.33 -8.79
CA GLY A 185 8.47 19.00 -7.74
C GLY A 185 8.57 18.16 -6.46
N TYR A 186 9.43 18.61 -5.55
CA TYR A 186 9.64 17.96 -4.26
C TYR A 186 8.93 18.72 -3.14
N PHE A 187 8.53 18.00 -2.10
CA PHE A 187 7.64 18.53 -1.06
C PHE A 187 7.82 17.84 0.29
N PRO A 188 7.39 18.49 1.39
CA PRO A 188 7.23 17.82 2.67
C PRO A 188 6.12 16.76 2.57
N ILE A 189 6.46 15.51 2.90
CA ILE A 189 5.49 14.41 2.77
C ILE A 189 4.32 14.57 3.73
N THR A 190 3.11 14.40 3.23
CA THR A 190 1.88 14.42 4.02
C THR A 190 1.65 13.05 4.67
N ILE A 191 1.39 13.01 5.97
CA ILE A 191 1.14 11.75 6.68
C ILE A 191 -0.08 11.81 7.62
N SER A 192 -0.72 10.65 7.81
CA SER A 192 -1.80 10.44 8.78
C SER A 192 -1.25 10.23 10.19
N ASN A 193 -0.97 11.35 10.88
CA ASN A 193 -0.28 11.35 12.16
C ASN A 193 -0.73 12.54 13.03
N ALA A 194 -0.79 12.34 14.32
CA ALA A 194 -0.97 13.40 15.31
C ALA A 194 -0.06 13.16 16.50
N TYR A 195 0.63 14.20 16.96
CA TYR A 195 1.53 14.15 18.13
C TYR A 195 2.59 13.04 18.01
N GLU A 196 3.21 12.90 16.84
CA GLU A 196 4.19 11.86 16.50
C GLU A 196 3.66 10.41 16.67
N ARG A 197 2.34 10.23 16.60
CA ARG A 197 1.70 8.92 16.65
C ARG A 197 0.83 8.70 15.42
N ARG A 198 0.85 7.49 14.88
CA ARG A 198 -0.05 7.05 13.81
C ARG A 198 -1.50 7.25 14.21
N VAL A 199 -2.31 7.72 13.26
CA VAL A 199 -3.77 7.63 13.33
C VAL A 199 -4.25 6.73 12.20
N SER A 200 -4.46 5.45 12.53
CA SER A 200 -5.05 4.48 11.60
C SER A 200 -6.55 4.73 11.42
N ALA A 201 -7.16 4.10 10.41
CA ALA A 201 -8.61 4.17 10.22
C ALA A 201 -9.38 3.69 11.47
N ALA A 202 -8.90 2.64 12.15
CA ALA A 202 -9.54 2.20 13.38
C ALA A 202 -9.42 3.23 14.52
N ILE A 203 -8.28 3.91 14.65
CA ILE A 203 -8.09 4.97 15.66
C ILE A 203 -8.99 6.17 15.36
N GLY A 204 -9.06 6.58 14.09
CA GLY A 204 -9.83 7.76 13.68
C GLY A 204 -11.35 7.52 13.66
N TYR A 205 -11.80 6.41 13.10
CA TYR A 205 -13.21 6.13 12.87
C TYR A 205 -13.89 5.30 13.98
N LEU A 206 -13.15 4.36 14.60
CA LEU A 206 -13.68 3.54 15.69
C LEU A 206 -13.24 4.11 17.05
N ASP A 207 -13.43 5.40 17.21
CA ASP A 207 -13.19 6.15 18.44
C ASP A 207 -14.11 5.68 19.58
N PRO A 208 -13.87 6.09 20.84
CA PRO A 208 -14.71 5.66 21.97
C PRO A 208 -16.20 5.92 21.76
N GLY A 209 -16.56 7.08 21.20
CA GLY A 209 -17.96 7.43 20.94
C GLY A 209 -18.62 6.51 19.91
N THR A 210 -17.90 6.13 18.87
CA THR A 210 -18.39 5.17 17.87
C THR A 210 -18.52 3.77 18.46
N ARG A 211 -17.55 3.30 19.24
CA ARG A 211 -17.55 1.96 19.85
C ARG A 211 -18.65 1.76 20.89
N LEU A 212 -19.12 2.85 21.50
CA LEU A 212 -20.20 2.83 22.51
C LEU A 212 -21.62 2.82 21.92
N ARG A 213 -21.76 2.84 20.60
CA ARG A 213 -23.09 2.80 19.96
C ARG A 213 -23.72 1.41 20.13
N ASP A 214 -24.94 1.35 20.66
CA ASP A 214 -25.68 0.11 20.94
C ASP A 214 -25.95 -0.72 19.67
N ASN A 215 -25.96 -0.08 18.52
CA ASN A 215 -26.24 -0.69 17.21
C ASN A 215 -24.97 -1.10 16.43
N LEU A 216 -23.78 -0.99 17.04
CA LEU A 216 -22.52 -1.44 16.47
C LEU A 216 -21.90 -2.55 17.31
N THR A 217 -21.62 -3.68 16.67
CA THR A 217 -20.82 -4.76 17.26
C THR A 217 -19.53 -4.93 16.47
N ILE A 218 -18.39 -4.92 17.15
CA ILE A 218 -17.07 -5.19 16.57
C ILE A 218 -16.60 -6.55 17.12
N SER A 219 -16.42 -7.54 16.24
CA SER A 219 -15.93 -8.87 16.57
C SER A 219 -14.57 -9.09 15.92
N THR A 220 -13.52 -9.03 16.72
CA THR A 220 -12.14 -9.31 16.31
C THR A 220 -11.79 -10.77 16.55
N ASP A 221 -10.61 -11.22 16.08
CA ASP A 221 -10.20 -12.63 16.08
C ASP A 221 -11.27 -13.56 15.47
N THR A 222 -12.00 -13.01 14.48
CA THR A 222 -13.14 -13.65 13.81
C THR A 222 -12.82 -13.82 12.33
N ILE A 223 -12.48 -15.04 11.92
CA ILE A 223 -12.10 -15.35 10.54
C ILE A 223 -13.35 -15.75 9.76
N VAL A 224 -13.70 -14.99 8.73
CA VAL A 224 -14.79 -15.40 7.82
C VAL A 224 -14.28 -16.50 6.90
N SER A 225 -14.97 -17.64 6.91
CA SER A 225 -14.65 -18.82 6.11
C SER A 225 -15.46 -18.95 4.82
N GLY A 226 -16.65 -18.32 4.75
CA GLY A 226 -17.51 -18.41 3.58
C GLY A 226 -18.66 -17.39 3.58
N LEU A 227 -19.31 -17.24 2.42
CA LEU A 227 -20.52 -16.47 2.25
C LEU A 227 -21.72 -17.42 2.21
N LEU A 228 -22.86 -17.01 2.80
CA LEU A 228 -24.12 -17.75 2.83
C LEU A 228 -25.07 -17.17 1.79
N PHE A 229 -25.65 -18.04 0.97
CA PHE A 229 -26.57 -17.65 -0.09
C PHE A 229 -27.91 -18.39 0.02
N ASP A 230 -28.98 -17.70 -0.39
CA ASP A 230 -30.27 -18.25 -0.75
C ASP A 230 -30.48 -17.94 -2.25
N GLY A 231 -30.31 -18.94 -3.09
CA GLY A 231 -30.22 -18.74 -4.54
C GLY A 231 -29.07 -17.80 -4.92
N LEU A 232 -29.40 -16.64 -5.49
CA LEU A 232 -28.46 -15.55 -5.85
C LEU A 232 -28.39 -14.43 -4.79
N GLN A 233 -29.17 -14.51 -3.72
CA GLN A 233 -29.16 -13.54 -2.63
C GLN A 233 -28.13 -13.93 -1.59
N CYS A 234 -27.13 -13.07 -1.34
CA CYS A 234 -26.23 -13.21 -0.21
C CYS A 234 -26.99 -12.84 1.09
N VAL A 235 -27.07 -13.76 2.04
CA VAL A 235 -27.87 -13.62 3.26
C VAL A 235 -27.03 -13.65 4.54
N GLY A 236 -25.72 -13.85 4.44
CA GLY A 236 -24.88 -13.92 5.62
C GLY A 236 -23.46 -14.39 5.33
N VAL A 237 -22.77 -14.72 6.42
CA VAL A 237 -21.40 -15.26 6.38
C VAL A 237 -21.25 -16.42 7.38
N GLN A 238 -20.40 -17.38 7.03
CA GLN A 238 -19.80 -18.31 7.97
C GLN A 238 -18.48 -17.74 8.50
N ALA A 239 -18.26 -17.84 9.79
CA ALA A 239 -17.03 -17.41 10.45
C ALA A 239 -16.55 -18.45 11.47
N VAL A 240 -15.29 -18.33 11.85
CA VAL A 240 -14.69 -19.15 12.91
C VAL A 240 -14.23 -18.22 14.03
N ILE A 241 -14.75 -18.47 15.25
CA ILE A 241 -14.42 -17.74 16.48
C ILE A 241 -13.91 -18.73 17.51
N GLY A 242 -12.66 -18.57 17.96
CA GLY A 242 -12.07 -19.50 18.93
C GLY A 242 -12.09 -20.97 18.45
N GLY A 243 -11.96 -21.21 17.15
CA GLY A 243 -12.02 -22.54 16.53
C GLY A 243 -13.44 -23.09 16.30
N ARG A 244 -14.50 -22.34 16.64
CA ARG A 244 -15.90 -22.77 16.49
C ARG A 244 -16.56 -22.09 15.28
N PRO A 245 -17.18 -22.86 14.36
CA PRO A 245 -17.99 -22.31 13.29
C PRO A 245 -19.19 -21.53 13.86
N THR A 246 -19.44 -20.35 13.28
CA THR A 246 -20.54 -19.46 13.69
C THR A 246 -21.13 -18.82 12.44
N GLU A 247 -22.43 -18.73 12.33
CA GLU A 247 -23.12 -18.03 11.25
C GLU A 247 -23.63 -16.67 11.70
N PHE A 248 -23.49 -15.69 10.81
CA PHE A 248 -24.08 -14.37 10.95
C PHE A 248 -24.93 -14.05 9.73
N ARG A 249 -26.15 -13.58 9.95
CA ARG A 249 -27.08 -13.20 8.88
C ARG A 249 -27.26 -11.69 8.82
N GLY A 250 -27.42 -11.15 7.60
CA GLY A 250 -27.60 -9.73 7.35
C GLY A 250 -28.36 -9.48 6.06
N ARG A 251 -29.03 -8.34 5.98
CA ARG A 251 -29.70 -7.89 4.75
C ARG A 251 -28.71 -7.59 3.62
N GLU A 252 -27.57 -7.09 4.00
CA GLU A 252 -26.48 -6.70 3.08
C GLU A 252 -25.13 -7.11 3.69
N ILE A 253 -24.34 -7.78 2.90
CA ILE A 253 -23.00 -8.22 3.24
C ILE A 253 -22.01 -7.37 2.46
N ILE A 254 -21.04 -6.78 3.17
CA ILE A 254 -20.03 -5.90 2.56
C ILE A 254 -18.65 -6.51 2.77
N LEU A 255 -17.98 -6.86 1.67
CA LEU A 255 -16.60 -7.29 1.66
C LEU A 255 -15.69 -6.06 1.72
N SER A 256 -14.81 -5.98 2.72
CA SER A 256 -13.76 -4.98 2.85
C SER A 256 -12.45 -5.64 3.32
N SER A 257 -12.17 -6.82 2.74
CA SER A 257 -11.03 -7.67 3.11
C SER A 257 -9.75 -7.36 2.31
N GLY A 258 -9.78 -6.30 1.50
CA GLY A 258 -8.67 -5.84 0.67
C GLY A 258 -8.54 -6.61 -0.66
N ALA A 259 -7.70 -6.10 -1.55
CA ALA A 259 -7.62 -6.55 -2.94
C ALA A 259 -7.12 -8.00 -3.13
N ILE A 260 -6.64 -8.65 -2.09
CA ILE A 260 -6.23 -10.06 -2.15
C ILE A 260 -7.34 -10.98 -1.62
N HIS A 261 -7.94 -10.66 -0.47
CA HIS A 261 -8.91 -11.56 0.17
C HIS A 261 -10.36 -11.31 -0.29
N SER A 262 -10.75 -10.10 -0.70
CA SER A 262 -12.10 -9.85 -1.23
C SER A 262 -12.39 -10.67 -2.49
N PRO A 263 -11.52 -10.68 -3.54
CA PRO A 263 -11.75 -11.59 -4.67
C PRO A 263 -11.67 -13.07 -4.27
N ALA A 264 -10.82 -13.46 -3.33
CA ALA A 264 -10.74 -14.84 -2.87
C ALA A 264 -12.05 -15.31 -2.20
N HIS A 265 -12.74 -14.44 -1.46
CA HIS A 265 -14.08 -14.72 -0.93
C HIS A 265 -15.14 -14.88 -2.03
N LEU A 266 -15.11 -14.02 -3.06
CA LEU A 266 -16.01 -14.15 -4.21
C LEU A 266 -15.78 -15.46 -4.96
N LEU A 267 -14.52 -15.80 -5.25
CA LEU A 267 -14.14 -17.04 -5.93
C LEU A 267 -14.64 -18.27 -5.16
N ARG A 268 -14.38 -18.34 -3.83
CA ARG A 268 -14.87 -19.46 -3.01
C ARG A 268 -16.38 -19.56 -2.93
N ALA A 269 -17.09 -18.44 -3.13
CA ALA A 269 -18.55 -18.40 -3.19
C ALA A 269 -19.12 -18.77 -4.56
N GLY A 270 -18.30 -19.15 -5.53
CA GLY A 270 -18.72 -19.48 -6.90
C GLY A 270 -18.95 -18.25 -7.78
N ILE A 271 -18.39 -17.10 -7.43
CA ILE A 271 -18.49 -15.86 -8.20
C ILE A 271 -17.11 -15.58 -8.81
N GLY A 272 -16.96 -15.79 -10.13
CA GLY A 272 -15.65 -15.62 -10.75
C GLY A 272 -15.55 -16.24 -12.16
N PRO A 273 -14.31 -16.40 -12.69
CA PRO A 273 -14.04 -17.07 -13.95
C PRO A 273 -14.52 -18.53 -13.92
N ALA A 274 -15.53 -18.86 -14.74
CA ALA A 274 -16.23 -20.15 -14.66
C ALA A 274 -15.29 -21.36 -14.84
N ALA A 275 -14.28 -21.28 -15.73
CA ALA A 275 -13.31 -22.36 -15.94
C ALA A 275 -12.51 -22.60 -14.64
N HIS A 276 -11.93 -21.56 -14.08
CA HIS A 276 -11.15 -21.66 -12.84
C HIS A 276 -11.97 -22.23 -11.66
N LEU A 277 -13.23 -21.81 -11.52
CA LEU A 277 -14.12 -22.33 -10.47
C LEU A 277 -14.37 -23.83 -10.63
N ARG A 278 -14.64 -24.29 -11.85
CA ARG A 278 -14.81 -25.73 -12.13
C ARG A 278 -13.55 -26.53 -11.87
N ASP A 279 -12.37 -26.00 -12.25
CA ASP A 279 -11.06 -26.64 -11.96
C ASP A 279 -10.84 -26.81 -10.46
N MET A 280 -11.38 -25.91 -9.64
CA MET A 280 -11.31 -25.97 -8.16
C MET A 280 -12.44 -26.83 -7.55
N GLY A 281 -13.33 -27.42 -8.38
CA GLY A 281 -14.52 -28.15 -7.88
C GLY A 281 -15.57 -27.26 -7.24
N ILE A 282 -15.61 -25.97 -7.57
CA ILE A 282 -16.56 -24.99 -7.04
C ILE A 282 -17.70 -24.80 -8.04
N GLU A 283 -18.94 -24.92 -7.57
CA GLU A 283 -20.13 -24.64 -8.37
C GLU A 283 -20.18 -23.16 -8.78
N VAL A 284 -20.42 -22.91 -10.07
CA VAL A 284 -20.50 -21.55 -10.62
C VAL A 284 -21.84 -20.93 -10.29
N ARG A 285 -21.87 -20.00 -9.34
CA ARG A 285 -23.06 -19.22 -8.97
C ARG A 285 -23.27 -18.04 -9.92
N ALA A 286 -22.21 -17.31 -10.19
CA ALA A 286 -22.21 -16.20 -11.15
C ALA A 286 -20.89 -16.17 -11.92
N ALA A 287 -20.96 -16.33 -13.24
CA ALA A 287 -19.79 -16.20 -14.10
C ALA A 287 -19.38 -14.72 -14.21
N ARG A 288 -18.29 -14.36 -13.51
CA ARG A 288 -17.72 -13.01 -13.51
C ARG A 288 -16.21 -13.09 -13.80
N PRO A 289 -15.82 -13.02 -15.07
CA PRO A 289 -14.43 -13.27 -15.47
C PRO A 289 -13.44 -12.27 -14.88
N GLY A 290 -13.87 -11.06 -14.49
CA GLY A 290 -13.01 -10.04 -13.90
C GLY A 290 -12.60 -10.27 -12.45
N VAL A 291 -13.25 -11.19 -11.71
CA VAL A 291 -12.88 -11.44 -10.31
C VAL A 291 -11.47 -11.99 -10.20
N GLY A 292 -10.64 -11.32 -9.44
CA GLY A 292 -9.23 -11.65 -9.23
C GLY A 292 -8.30 -11.26 -10.38
N GLN A 293 -8.84 -10.66 -11.46
CA GLN A 293 -8.05 -10.22 -12.62
C GLN A 293 -7.60 -8.77 -12.47
N ARG A 294 -6.57 -8.39 -13.24
CA ARG A 294 -6.01 -7.03 -13.27
C ARG A 294 -5.49 -6.54 -11.91
N LEU A 295 -4.95 -7.45 -11.08
CA LEU A 295 -4.23 -7.05 -9.89
C LEU A 295 -3.11 -6.08 -10.28
N GLN A 296 -3.13 -4.90 -9.69
CA GLN A 296 -2.11 -3.88 -9.85
C GLN A 296 -1.45 -3.56 -8.49
N ASP A 297 -0.18 -3.18 -8.56
CA ASP A 297 0.58 -2.53 -7.49
C ASP A 297 1.60 -1.59 -8.14
N HIS A 298 2.06 -0.59 -7.46
CA HIS A 298 3.12 0.29 -7.95
C HIS A 298 4.47 -0.42 -7.81
N PRO A 299 5.18 -0.72 -8.91
CA PRO A 299 6.52 -1.27 -8.83
C PRO A 299 7.51 -0.24 -8.30
N ALA A 300 8.42 -0.68 -7.45
CA ALA A 300 9.47 0.16 -6.90
C ALA A 300 10.81 -0.56 -6.82
N VAL A 301 11.89 0.23 -6.98
CA VAL A 301 13.28 -0.17 -6.79
C VAL A 301 13.97 0.90 -5.95
N ALA A 302 15.04 0.57 -5.25
CA ALA A 302 15.75 1.52 -4.42
C ALA A 302 17.21 1.68 -4.83
N VAL A 303 17.73 2.90 -4.67
CA VAL A 303 19.16 3.21 -4.61
C VAL A 303 19.43 3.80 -3.23
N ALA A 304 20.40 3.24 -2.53
CA ALA A 304 20.69 3.59 -1.14
C ALA A 304 22.14 4.04 -0.95
N ALA A 305 22.41 4.70 0.17
CA ALA A 305 23.76 5.09 0.55
C ALA A 305 23.92 5.09 2.06
N PHE A 306 25.16 4.95 2.53
CA PHE A 306 25.52 5.13 3.91
C PHE A 306 25.45 6.60 4.29
N LEU A 307 24.74 6.92 5.37
CA LEU A 307 24.61 8.27 5.92
C LEU A 307 25.79 8.60 6.84
N LYS A 308 26.46 9.71 6.56
CA LYS A 308 27.48 10.24 7.47
C LYS A 308 26.85 10.59 8.83
N PRO A 309 27.57 10.49 9.96
CA PRO A 309 26.98 10.66 11.29
C PRO A 309 26.17 11.95 11.47
N HIS A 310 26.64 13.08 10.94
CA HIS A 310 25.94 14.37 11.03
C HIS A 310 24.66 14.48 10.19
N ALA A 311 24.49 13.57 9.24
CA ALA A 311 23.34 13.58 8.32
C ALA A 311 22.18 12.70 8.79
N ARG A 312 22.36 11.92 9.86
CA ARG A 312 21.35 11.01 10.41
C ARG A 312 20.25 11.75 11.15
N ILE A 313 19.16 11.05 11.40
CA ILE A 313 18.03 11.59 12.17
C ILE A 313 18.45 11.78 13.63
N ILE A 314 18.13 12.96 14.18
CA ILE A 314 18.22 13.24 15.61
C ILE A 314 16.92 12.74 16.26
N HIS A 315 17.02 11.76 17.17
CA HIS A 315 15.87 11.03 17.71
C HIS A 315 15.01 11.79 18.72
N ASP A 316 15.39 12.97 19.13
CA ASP A 316 14.81 13.63 20.30
C ASP A 316 13.36 14.06 20.13
N TYR A 317 12.87 14.25 18.89
CA TYR A 317 11.50 14.72 18.64
C TYR A 317 10.70 13.92 17.61
N SER A 318 11.33 13.10 16.75
CA SER A 318 10.62 12.31 15.73
C SER A 318 11.28 10.97 15.42
N ARG A 319 10.46 9.93 15.32
CA ARG A 319 10.87 8.59 14.85
C ARG A 319 10.58 8.39 13.35
N ARG A 320 10.13 9.41 12.65
CA ARG A 320 9.87 9.36 11.21
C ARG A 320 11.11 8.95 10.44
N HIS A 321 10.88 8.33 9.30
CA HIS A 321 11.95 7.91 8.38
C HIS A 321 11.86 8.62 7.02
N ILE A 322 10.72 9.26 6.72
CA ILE A 322 10.45 10.00 5.48
C ILE A 322 10.08 11.43 5.83
N TYR A 323 10.75 12.40 5.22
CA TYR A 323 10.51 13.82 5.38
C TYR A 323 10.10 14.48 4.07
N THR A 324 10.68 14.04 2.96
CA THR A 324 10.41 14.57 1.62
C THR A 324 10.21 13.47 0.60
N ALA A 325 9.53 13.82 -0.46
CA ALA A 325 9.37 13.02 -1.67
C ALA A 325 9.39 13.94 -2.88
N LEU A 326 9.53 13.35 -4.06
CA LEU A 326 9.49 14.01 -5.35
C LEU A 326 8.45 13.35 -6.23
N ARG A 327 7.54 14.12 -6.83
CA ARG A 327 6.74 13.73 -7.99
C ARG A 327 7.41 14.31 -9.22
N TYR A 328 7.56 13.49 -10.25
CA TYR A 328 8.19 13.93 -11.51
C TYR A 328 7.64 13.18 -12.70
N SER A 329 7.82 13.78 -13.87
CA SER A 329 7.42 13.20 -15.15
C SER A 329 8.59 12.47 -15.80
N SER A 330 8.33 11.27 -16.32
CA SER A 330 9.32 10.54 -17.15
C SER A 330 9.60 11.24 -18.48
N ASN A 331 8.62 12.00 -18.97
CA ASN A 331 8.62 12.65 -20.27
C ASN A 331 8.67 11.66 -21.47
N LEU A 332 8.29 10.41 -21.26
CA LEU A 332 8.13 9.45 -22.36
C LEU A 332 6.88 9.78 -23.19
N PRO A 333 6.93 9.61 -24.52
CA PRO A 333 5.78 9.88 -25.39
C PRO A 333 4.53 9.11 -24.98
N GLY A 334 3.38 9.79 -24.87
CA GLY A 334 2.09 9.18 -24.52
C GLY A 334 1.92 8.86 -23.04
N ILE A 335 2.85 9.26 -22.18
CA ILE A 335 2.75 9.11 -20.73
C ILE A 335 2.31 10.45 -20.11
N PRO A 336 1.34 10.48 -19.20
CA PRO A 336 0.91 11.71 -18.54
C PRO A 336 1.99 12.27 -17.61
N ALA A 337 1.95 13.56 -17.32
CA ALA A 337 2.83 14.19 -16.34
C ALA A 337 2.60 13.62 -14.93
N GLY A 338 3.63 13.67 -14.07
CA GLY A 338 3.58 13.22 -12.70
C GLY A 338 3.48 11.71 -12.53
N ASP A 339 3.88 10.94 -13.51
CA ASP A 339 3.77 9.48 -13.59
C ASP A 339 4.74 8.72 -12.69
N MET A 340 5.74 9.41 -12.15
CA MET A 340 6.79 8.86 -11.30
C MET A 340 6.80 9.49 -9.91
N PHE A 341 7.19 8.70 -8.92
CA PHE A 341 7.30 9.16 -7.54
C PHE A 341 8.54 8.60 -6.86
N THR A 342 9.26 9.45 -6.14
CA THR A 342 10.43 9.00 -5.36
C THR A 342 10.28 9.41 -3.91
N VAL A 343 10.26 8.42 -3.03
CA VAL A 343 10.27 8.63 -1.58
C VAL A 343 11.71 8.65 -1.08
N VAL A 344 12.04 9.64 -0.25
CA VAL A 344 13.36 9.74 0.38
C VAL A 344 13.30 9.20 1.79
N THR A 345 14.00 8.09 2.05
CA THR A 345 14.12 7.57 3.41
C THR A 345 15.40 8.06 4.07
N ASN A 346 15.28 8.51 5.31
CA ASN A 346 16.41 8.98 6.12
C ASN A 346 16.85 7.91 7.14
N LYS A 347 16.23 6.77 7.10
CA LYS A 347 16.61 5.49 7.71
C LYS A 347 15.77 4.38 7.07
N THR A 348 16.31 3.17 7.01
CA THR A 348 15.65 2.04 6.33
C THR A 348 15.15 0.97 7.29
N SER A 349 15.59 0.99 8.57
CA SER A 349 15.13 0.03 9.58
C SER A 349 15.15 0.63 10.99
N TRP A 350 14.60 -0.14 11.95
CA TRP A 350 14.59 0.18 13.39
C TRP A 350 15.95 -0.05 14.09
N HIS A 351 16.80 -0.89 13.50
CA HIS A 351 18.10 -1.28 14.06
C HIS A 351 19.22 -0.34 13.60
N ALA A 352 20.35 -0.38 14.32
CA ALA A 352 21.44 0.58 14.15
C ALA A 352 21.98 0.69 12.72
N VAL A 353 22.12 -0.41 11.97
CA VAL A 353 22.51 -0.35 10.55
C VAL A 353 21.44 0.36 9.71
N GLY A 354 20.17 0.11 9.98
CA GLY A 354 19.09 0.77 9.24
C GLY A 354 19.05 2.29 9.47
N GLU A 355 19.49 2.75 10.64
CA GLU A 355 19.61 4.18 10.96
C GLU A 355 20.80 4.87 10.25
N GLN A 356 21.72 4.06 9.72
CA GLN A 356 22.88 4.53 8.96
C GLN A 356 22.66 4.52 7.44
N ILE A 357 21.50 4.08 6.95
CA ILE A 357 21.23 3.94 5.51
C ILE A 357 20.06 4.85 5.14
N GLY A 358 20.29 5.74 4.16
CA GLY A 358 19.26 6.50 3.46
C GLY A 358 19.02 5.91 2.08
N SER A 359 17.85 6.16 1.48
CA SER A 359 17.58 5.68 0.14
C SER A 359 16.60 6.57 -0.64
N PHE A 360 16.70 6.50 -1.95
CA PHE A 360 15.64 6.86 -2.89
C PHE A 360 14.84 5.61 -3.24
N ILE A 361 13.56 5.56 -2.89
CA ILE A 361 12.62 4.52 -3.34
C ILE A 361 11.91 5.06 -4.57
N ILE A 362 12.33 4.60 -5.73
CA ILE A 362 11.86 5.01 -7.04
C ILE A 362 10.64 4.17 -7.38
N THR A 363 9.53 4.81 -7.66
CA THR A 363 8.24 4.13 -7.86
C THR A 363 7.60 4.60 -9.17
N VAL A 364 7.15 3.68 -10.00
CA VAL A 364 6.28 3.97 -11.14
C VAL A 364 4.85 4.13 -10.59
N TYR A 365 4.34 5.37 -10.50
CA TYR A 365 3.00 5.63 -10.00
C TYR A 365 1.93 5.38 -11.07
N LYS A 366 2.14 5.82 -12.30
CA LYS A 366 1.26 5.46 -13.41
C LYS A 366 1.69 4.15 -14.02
N THR A 367 1.33 3.02 -13.41
CA THR A 367 1.65 1.70 -13.96
C THR A 367 0.68 1.29 -15.08
N TYR A 368 1.22 0.64 -16.09
CA TYR A 368 0.50 -0.01 -17.20
C TYR A 368 0.56 -1.55 -17.11
N SER A 369 1.22 -2.09 -16.09
CA SER A 369 1.28 -3.52 -15.82
C SER A 369 -0.04 -3.97 -15.19
N GLU A 370 -0.99 -4.39 -16.03
CA GLU A 370 -2.37 -4.77 -15.65
C GLU A 370 -2.63 -6.28 -15.75
N THR A 371 -1.59 -7.11 -15.80
CA THR A 371 -1.71 -8.56 -16.02
C THR A 371 -1.64 -9.39 -14.72
N GLY A 372 -1.55 -8.73 -13.58
CA GLY A 372 -1.56 -9.39 -12.28
C GLY A 372 -2.89 -10.08 -11.98
N GLN A 373 -2.85 -11.09 -11.10
CA GLN A 373 -4.04 -11.88 -10.76
C GLN A 373 -4.02 -12.45 -9.35
N VAL A 374 -5.23 -12.66 -8.82
CA VAL A 374 -5.50 -13.43 -7.60
C VAL A 374 -6.33 -14.65 -8.00
N ARG A 375 -5.86 -15.85 -7.68
CA ARG A 375 -6.53 -17.12 -7.98
C ARG A 375 -6.61 -17.98 -6.73
N LEU A 376 -7.54 -18.93 -6.69
CA LEU A 376 -7.54 -19.94 -5.64
C LEU A 376 -6.47 -21.00 -5.91
N ARG A 377 -5.84 -21.50 -4.84
CA ARG A 377 -5.02 -22.72 -4.87
C ARG A 377 -5.87 -23.98 -4.64
N SER A 378 -6.95 -23.81 -3.87
CA SER A 378 -7.93 -24.84 -3.53
C SER A 378 -9.24 -24.19 -3.10
N ALA A 379 -10.31 -24.99 -2.97
CA ALA A 379 -11.58 -24.56 -2.39
C ALA A 379 -11.51 -24.34 -0.86
N ASN A 380 -10.48 -24.83 -0.20
CA ASN A 380 -10.31 -24.71 1.25
C ASN A 380 -10.02 -23.24 1.64
N TRP A 381 -10.85 -22.68 2.53
CA TRP A 381 -10.70 -21.30 3.00
C TRP A 381 -9.41 -21.03 3.81
N GLN A 382 -8.78 -22.08 4.35
CA GLN A 382 -7.53 -21.99 5.13
C GLN A 382 -6.30 -21.84 4.24
N ASP A 383 -6.43 -22.14 2.95
CA ASP A 383 -5.33 -21.96 1.99
C ASP A 383 -5.31 -20.51 1.49
N GLU A 384 -4.15 -19.89 1.58
CA GLU A 384 -3.97 -18.54 1.00
C GLU A 384 -4.09 -18.60 -0.53
N PRO A 385 -4.65 -17.57 -1.17
CA PRO A 385 -4.75 -17.51 -2.61
C PRO A 385 -3.34 -17.48 -3.26
N GLN A 386 -3.28 -17.87 -4.52
CA GLN A 386 -2.15 -17.57 -5.39
C GLN A 386 -2.27 -16.11 -5.82
N VAL A 387 -1.17 -15.36 -5.69
CA VAL A 387 -1.11 -13.93 -6.00
C VAL A 387 0.10 -13.67 -6.89
N ASP A 388 -0.16 -13.27 -8.12
CA ASP A 388 0.86 -12.99 -9.13
C ASP A 388 0.72 -11.53 -9.56
N PHE A 389 1.68 -10.69 -9.20
CA PHE A 389 1.61 -9.25 -9.52
C PHE A 389 2.03 -8.93 -10.96
N ASN A 390 2.93 -9.71 -11.54
CA ASN A 390 3.49 -9.47 -12.88
C ASN A 390 3.98 -8.02 -13.05
N LEU A 391 4.74 -7.52 -12.06
CA LEU A 391 5.29 -6.16 -12.08
C LEU A 391 6.21 -5.98 -13.29
N LEU A 392 6.22 -4.78 -13.87
CA LEU A 392 7.01 -4.44 -15.05
C LEU A 392 6.70 -5.32 -16.28
N SER A 393 5.49 -5.87 -16.38
CA SER A 393 5.05 -6.62 -17.56
C SER A 393 4.80 -5.73 -18.77
N ASP A 394 4.58 -4.44 -18.57
CA ASP A 394 4.54 -3.42 -19.61
C ASP A 394 5.92 -2.77 -19.76
N GLN A 395 6.40 -2.69 -21.01
CA GLN A 395 7.73 -2.17 -21.32
C GLN A 395 7.90 -0.70 -20.88
N ARG A 396 6.83 0.09 -20.92
CA ARG A 396 6.83 1.49 -20.47
C ARG A 396 7.16 1.62 -18.99
N ASP A 397 6.69 0.67 -18.17
CA ASP A 397 6.98 0.65 -16.72
C ASP A 397 8.46 0.32 -16.47
N LEU A 398 9.01 -0.61 -17.24
CA LEU A 398 10.43 -0.99 -17.15
C LEU A 398 11.35 0.17 -17.54
N GLU A 399 11.10 0.80 -18.69
CA GLU A 399 11.91 1.92 -19.20
C GLU A 399 11.95 3.09 -18.22
N ARG A 400 10.80 3.44 -17.62
CA ARG A 400 10.72 4.49 -16.60
C ARG A 400 11.44 4.13 -15.31
N MET A 401 11.35 2.87 -14.90
CA MET A 401 12.08 2.40 -13.72
C MET A 401 13.59 2.46 -13.95
N MET A 402 14.06 2.03 -15.12
CA MET A 402 15.49 2.09 -15.49
C MET A 402 15.99 3.55 -15.54
N ASP A 403 15.22 4.45 -16.16
CA ASP A 403 15.53 5.89 -16.16
C ASP A 403 15.60 6.47 -14.75
N GLY A 404 14.63 6.12 -13.89
CA GLY A 404 14.63 6.54 -12.49
C GLY A 404 15.87 6.06 -11.73
N VAL A 405 16.28 4.81 -11.91
CA VAL A 405 17.52 4.27 -11.29
C VAL A 405 18.75 5.03 -11.78
N ARG A 406 18.84 5.36 -13.08
CA ARG A 406 19.95 6.18 -13.61
C ARG A 406 19.97 7.57 -12.99
N ARG A 407 18.83 8.27 -12.94
CA ARG A 407 18.72 9.63 -12.38
C ARG A 407 19.14 9.69 -10.92
N PHE A 408 18.56 8.85 -10.07
CA PHE A 408 18.84 8.88 -8.64
C PHE A 408 20.15 8.21 -8.27
N GLY A 409 20.62 7.24 -9.05
CA GLY A 409 21.98 6.71 -8.96
C GLY A 409 23.05 7.79 -9.24
N ALA A 410 22.89 8.53 -10.34
CA ALA A 410 23.77 9.65 -10.67
C ALA A 410 23.69 10.78 -9.62
N MET A 411 22.51 11.05 -9.07
CA MET A 411 22.33 12.05 -8.02
C MET A 411 23.19 11.77 -6.78
N HIS A 412 23.31 10.51 -6.37
CA HIS A 412 24.19 10.12 -5.25
C HIS A 412 25.67 10.47 -5.49
N LEU A 413 26.08 10.64 -6.74
CA LEU A 413 27.46 10.99 -7.11
C LEU A 413 27.71 12.51 -7.16
N THR A 414 26.70 13.35 -6.92
CA THR A 414 26.85 14.80 -6.88
C THR A 414 27.57 15.27 -5.61
N PRO A 415 28.30 16.39 -5.64
CA PRO A 415 28.99 16.91 -4.46
C PRO A 415 28.07 17.19 -3.27
N VAL A 416 26.82 17.64 -3.51
CA VAL A 416 25.86 17.91 -2.46
C VAL A 416 25.46 16.62 -1.73
N MET A 417 25.23 15.53 -2.46
CA MET A 417 24.92 14.24 -1.84
C MET A 417 26.15 13.61 -1.18
N GLN A 418 27.33 13.71 -1.79
CA GLN A 418 28.58 13.23 -1.19
C GLN A 418 28.96 13.99 0.10
N SER A 419 28.42 15.19 0.33
CA SER A 419 28.61 15.87 1.61
C SER A 419 27.95 15.16 2.78
N VAL A 420 26.85 14.41 2.56
CA VAL A 420 26.02 13.76 3.58
C VAL A 420 26.01 12.21 3.48
N THR A 421 26.45 11.65 2.34
CA THR A 421 26.45 10.19 2.11
C THR A 421 27.80 9.68 1.64
N ASP A 422 28.00 8.37 1.82
CA ASP A 422 29.15 7.60 1.30
C ASP A 422 28.66 6.28 0.69
N ASN A 423 29.47 5.68 -0.15
CA ASN A 423 29.29 4.31 -0.69
C ASN A 423 27.85 4.03 -1.18
N PRO A 424 27.35 4.75 -2.21
CA PRO A 424 26.02 4.47 -2.76
C PRO A 424 25.99 3.10 -3.46
N PHE A 425 24.84 2.43 -3.40
CA PHE A 425 24.65 1.08 -3.93
C PHE A 425 23.21 0.83 -4.39
N PRO A 426 23.01 -0.05 -5.39
CA PRO A 426 21.70 -0.54 -5.76
C PRO A 426 21.13 -1.41 -4.64
N ALA A 427 19.91 -1.14 -4.20
CA ALA A 427 19.29 -1.78 -3.03
C ALA A 427 18.02 -2.55 -3.41
N SER A 428 17.81 -3.69 -2.75
CA SER A 428 16.63 -4.52 -2.91
C SER A 428 16.00 -4.87 -1.55
N TYR A 429 14.69 -5.08 -1.53
CA TYR A 429 13.98 -5.63 -0.38
C TYR A 429 13.99 -7.16 -0.47
N SER A 430 15.15 -7.76 -0.24
CA SER A 430 15.35 -9.20 -0.27
C SER A 430 14.88 -9.89 1.01
N ASP A 431 14.71 -11.22 0.98
CA ASP A 431 14.40 -12.00 2.18
C ASP A 431 15.46 -11.86 3.27
N LYS A 432 16.74 -11.65 2.90
CA LYS A 432 17.83 -11.36 3.84
C LYS A 432 17.57 -10.04 4.58
N VAL A 433 17.23 -8.97 3.85
CA VAL A 433 16.90 -7.66 4.43
C VAL A 433 15.69 -7.79 5.34
N ARG A 434 14.65 -8.50 4.89
CA ARG A 434 13.45 -8.77 5.68
C ARG A 434 13.78 -9.53 6.97
N GLN A 435 14.60 -10.58 6.92
CA GLN A 435 14.98 -11.37 8.10
C GLN A 435 15.76 -10.54 9.13
N VAL A 436 16.68 -9.70 8.69
CA VAL A 436 17.42 -8.78 9.57
C VAL A 436 16.50 -7.71 10.17
N GLY A 437 15.47 -7.29 9.42
CA GLY A 437 14.46 -6.33 9.86
C GLY A 437 13.52 -6.84 10.97
N LEU A 438 13.42 -8.18 11.18
CA LEU A 438 12.57 -8.73 12.25
C LEU A 438 13.09 -8.35 13.64
N LEU A 439 12.16 -7.91 14.50
CA LEU A 439 12.46 -7.54 15.89
C LEU A 439 12.95 -8.75 16.69
N SER A 440 14.26 -8.80 16.98
CA SER A 440 14.84 -9.82 17.85
C SER A 440 16.09 -9.31 18.55
N ARG A 441 16.40 -9.86 19.74
CA ARG A 441 17.66 -9.56 20.47
C ARG A 441 18.89 -9.94 19.64
N LYS A 442 18.81 -11.04 18.90
CA LYS A 442 19.88 -11.49 17.99
C LYS A 442 20.15 -10.46 16.91
N ASN A 443 19.12 -10.02 16.19
CA ASN A 443 19.26 -9.02 15.13
C ASN A 443 19.78 -7.69 15.68
N LYS A 444 19.30 -7.27 16.87
CA LYS A 444 19.81 -6.07 17.53
C LYS A 444 21.32 -6.17 17.77
N LEU A 445 21.80 -7.23 18.39
CA LEU A 445 23.23 -7.42 18.70
C LEU A 445 24.10 -7.45 17.42
N ILE A 446 23.67 -8.21 16.40
CA ILE A 446 24.39 -8.31 15.13
C ILE A 446 24.46 -6.94 14.45
N THR A 447 23.33 -6.23 14.37
CA THR A 447 23.28 -4.93 13.70
C THR A 447 23.97 -3.83 14.49
N ASP A 448 23.98 -3.87 15.83
CA ASP A 448 24.75 -2.95 16.66
C ASP A 448 26.27 -3.13 16.44
N ALA A 449 26.75 -4.39 16.33
CA ALA A 449 28.15 -4.68 16.05
C ALA A 449 28.54 -4.23 14.62
N LEU A 450 27.71 -4.56 13.63
CA LEU A 450 27.94 -4.15 12.24
C LEU A 450 27.89 -2.62 12.07
N ALA A 451 26.98 -1.94 12.75
CA ALA A 451 26.88 -0.49 12.71
C ALA A 451 28.16 0.21 13.21
N ARG A 452 28.75 -0.29 14.29
CA ARG A 452 30.04 0.21 14.78
C ARG A 452 31.17 0.00 13.77
N ALA A 453 31.18 -1.15 13.09
CA ALA A 453 32.17 -1.42 12.07
C ALA A 453 31.98 -0.52 10.83
N LEU A 454 30.73 -0.21 10.45
CA LEU A 454 30.42 0.71 9.37
C LEU A 454 30.79 2.17 9.70
N ASP A 455 30.76 2.57 10.97
CA ASP A 455 31.25 3.88 11.42
C ASP A 455 32.80 3.96 11.50
N GLY A 456 33.48 2.85 11.29
CA GLY A 456 34.93 2.75 11.27
C GLY A 456 35.58 3.29 9.98
N PRO A 457 36.83 2.87 9.68
CA PRO A 457 37.57 3.34 8.51
C PRO A 457 36.81 3.12 7.19
N ALA A 458 36.91 4.07 6.26
CA ALA A 458 36.20 4.06 4.98
C ALA A 458 36.46 2.79 4.14
N ALA A 459 37.70 2.25 4.18
CA ALA A 459 38.02 1.01 3.48
C ALA A 459 37.28 -0.21 4.05
N LEU A 460 37.17 -0.30 5.39
CA LEU A 460 36.40 -1.36 6.06
C LEU A 460 34.91 -1.22 5.75
N ARG A 461 34.37 -0.01 5.82
CA ARG A 461 32.97 0.28 5.47
C ARG A 461 32.66 -0.16 4.05
N ARG A 462 33.48 0.22 3.07
CA ARG A 462 33.32 -0.19 1.68
C ARG A 462 33.29 -1.71 1.54
N TYR A 463 34.27 -2.40 2.11
CA TYR A 463 34.36 -3.85 2.09
C TYR A 463 33.10 -4.52 2.67
N LEU A 464 32.59 -4.02 3.81
CA LEU A 464 31.40 -4.55 4.47
C LEU A 464 30.12 -4.32 3.62
N ILE A 465 29.98 -3.14 3.00
CA ILE A 465 28.85 -2.85 2.12
C ILE A 465 28.91 -3.77 0.90
N GLU A 466 30.04 -3.88 0.23
CA GLU A 466 30.22 -4.71 -0.95
C GLU A 466 30.02 -6.20 -0.68
N THR A 467 30.41 -6.70 0.49
CA THR A 467 30.31 -8.15 0.80
C THR A 467 29.04 -8.57 1.52
N LEU A 468 28.46 -7.70 2.36
CA LEU A 468 27.31 -8.06 3.20
C LEU A 468 25.98 -7.45 2.74
N VAL A 469 26.03 -6.28 2.12
CA VAL A 469 24.83 -5.52 1.73
C VAL A 469 24.54 -5.66 0.24
N MET A 470 25.56 -5.54 -0.59
CA MET A 470 25.45 -5.71 -2.04
C MET A 470 25.51 -7.19 -2.42
N GLU A 471 24.79 -7.55 -3.47
CA GLU A 471 24.79 -8.91 -4.02
C GLU A 471 25.72 -9.01 -5.26
N GLY A 472 26.92 -8.40 -5.18
CA GLY A 472 27.95 -8.43 -6.22
C GLY A 472 27.74 -7.46 -7.38
N LEU A 473 26.74 -6.57 -7.34
CA LEU A 473 26.47 -5.57 -8.34
C LEU A 473 26.70 -4.17 -7.77
N THR A 474 27.61 -3.40 -8.39
CA THR A 474 27.93 -2.03 -7.93
C THR A 474 27.01 -0.99 -8.58
N LEU A 475 26.93 0.21 -7.98
CA LEU A 475 26.21 1.32 -8.62
C LEU A 475 26.82 1.69 -9.98
N HIS A 476 28.15 1.59 -10.10
CA HIS A 476 28.85 1.83 -11.36
C HIS A 476 28.41 0.84 -12.45
N ASP A 477 28.30 -0.45 -12.13
CA ASP A 477 27.80 -1.47 -13.07
C ASP A 477 26.41 -1.12 -13.60
N VAL A 478 25.51 -0.74 -12.68
CA VAL A 478 24.11 -0.39 -13.00
C VAL A 478 24.01 0.89 -13.84
N LEU A 479 24.93 1.85 -13.65
CA LEU A 479 24.93 3.11 -14.40
C LEU A 479 25.64 3.04 -15.76
N SER A 480 26.53 2.06 -15.96
CA SER A 480 27.36 1.95 -17.16
C SER A 480 26.94 0.84 -18.13
N ASP A 481 26.03 -0.04 -17.73
CA ASP A 481 25.67 -1.24 -18.52
C ASP A 481 24.14 -1.45 -18.43
N ASP A 482 23.47 -1.30 -19.57
CA ASP A 482 22.01 -1.36 -19.65
C ASP A 482 21.45 -2.76 -19.38
N ASP A 483 22.18 -3.82 -19.76
CA ASP A 483 21.74 -5.20 -19.48
C ASP A 483 21.81 -5.51 -17.99
N LYS A 484 22.85 -5.02 -17.31
CA LYS A 484 22.97 -5.13 -15.85
C LYS A 484 21.92 -4.30 -15.13
N LEU A 485 21.60 -3.12 -15.63
CA LEU A 485 20.54 -2.26 -15.10
C LEU A 485 19.18 -2.93 -15.25
N GLU A 486 18.84 -3.45 -16.42
CA GLU A 486 17.57 -4.17 -16.63
C GLU A 486 17.48 -5.40 -15.74
N GLY A 487 18.55 -6.20 -15.70
CA GLY A 487 18.62 -7.39 -14.85
C GLY A 487 18.42 -7.06 -13.35
N PHE A 488 19.03 -5.96 -12.88
CA PHE A 488 18.83 -5.47 -11.52
C PHE A 488 17.38 -5.02 -11.29
N VAL A 489 16.82 -4.19 -12.16
CA VAL A 489 15.47 -3.65 -12.04
C VAL A 489 14.45 -4.79 -12.00
N ARG A 490 14.52 -5.76 -12.90
CA ARG A 490 13.59 -6.91 -12.92
C ARG A 490 13.68 -7.76 -11.65
N LYS A 491 14.89 -8.01 -11.15
CA LYS A 491 15.12 -8.80 -9.93
C LYS A 491 14.75 -8.06 -8.64
N ALA A 492 15.03 -6.75 -8.59
CA ALA A 492 14.86 -5.94 -7.38
C ALA A 492 13.45 -5.35 -7.23
N ALA A 493 12.68 -5.27 -8.32
CA ALA A 493 11.36 -4.66 -8.30
C ALA A 493 10.42 -5.39 -7.35
N VAL A 494 9.79 -4.61 -6.47
CA VAL A 494 8.77 -5.05 -5.54
C VAL A 494 7.57 -4.12 -5.61
N GLY A 495 6.37 -4.61 -5.28
CA GLY A 495 5.23 -3.75 -5.05
C GLY A 495 5.37 -2.99 -3.73
N VAL A 496 4.77 -1.81 -3.66
CA VAL A 496 4.78 -0.99 -2.43
C VAL A 496 3.51 -1.20 -1.58
N TRP A 497 2.95 -2.40 -1.62
CA TRP A 497 1.75 -2.84 -0.88
C TRP A 497 0.49 -2.05 -1.25
N HIS A 498 0.36 -1.66 -2.51
CA HIS A 498 -0.80 -0.96 -3.07
C HIS A 498 -1.70 -1.89 -3.90
N ALA A 499 -1.76 -3.19 -3.56
CA ALA A 499 -2.63 -4.16 -4.22
C ALA A 499 -4.04 -3.63 -4.41
N SER A 500 -4.55 -3.65 -5.66
CA SER A 500 -5.81 -3.03 -6.07
C SER A 500 -6.41 -3.66 -7.32
N CYS A 501 -7.61 -3.25 -7.72
CA CYS A 501 -8.28 -3.50 -9.00
C CYS A 501 -8.90 -4.89 -9.21
N THR A 502 -8.79 -5.83 -8.29
CA THR A 502 -9.18 -7.25 -8.44
C THR A 502 -10.69 -7.52 -8.38
N CYS A 503 -11.52 -6.52 -8.05
CA CYS A 503 -12.98 -6.52 -8.11
C CYS A 503 -13.48 -5.22 -8.72
N ARG A 504 -12.81 -4.73 -9.77
CA ARG A 504 -12.98 -3.38 -10.27
C ARG A 504 -14.44 -3.03 -10.61
N MET A 505 -14.80 -1.79 -10.31
CA MET A 505 -16.06 -1.23 -10.80
C MET A 505 -15.93 -0.84 -12.28
N GLY A 506 -17.07 -0.81 -12.97
CA GLY A 506 -17.13 -0.43 -14.38
C GLY A 506 -18.56 -0.30 -14.89
N ALA A 507 -18.71 0.01 -16.18
CA ALA A 507 -19.99 0.17 -16.85
C ALA A 507 -20.78 -1.13 -16.94
N ASP A 508 -22.07 -1.03 -17.24
CA ASP A 508 -22.98 -2.19 -17.27
C ASP A 508 -22.66 -3.17 -18.41
N ASP A 509 -22.15 -2.66 -19.51
CA ASP A 509 -21.73 -3.40 -20.70
C ASP A 509 -20.32 -3.97 -20.64
N ASP A 510 -19.54 -3.65 -19.59
CA ASP A 510 -18.21 -4.21 -19.40
C ASP A 510 -18.27 -5.61 -18.76
N PRO A 511 -17.97 -6.69 -19.52
CA PRO A 511 -18.04 -8.06 -19.00
C PRO A 511 -16.99 -8.32 -17.91
N MET A 512 -15.94 -7.51 -17.84
CA MET A 512 -14.88 -7.61 -16.85
C MET A 512 -15.16 -6.80 -15.58
N ALA A 513 -16.20 -5.96 -15.54
CA ALA A 513 -16.61 -5.27 -14.33
C ALA A 513 -17.20 -6.25 -13.31
N VAL A 514 -16.63 -6.26 -12.11
CA VAL A 514 -17.08 -7.10 -10.99
C VAL A 514 -18.16 -6.41 -10.18
N THR A 515 -18.01 -5.11 -9.98
CA THR A 515 -18.97 -4.28 -9.26
C THR A 515 -19.50 -3.15 -10.13
N ASP A 516 -20.69 -2.67 -9.79
CA ASP A 516 -21.19 -1.39 -10.29
C ASP A 516 -20.50 -0.21 -9.57
N PRO A 517 -20.72 1.06 -9.99
CA PRO A 517 -20.15 2.24 -9.33
C PRO A 517 -20.64 2.47 -7.89
N ALA A 518 -21.67 1.74 -7.42
CA ALA A 518 -22.14 1.72 -6.03
C ALA A 518 -21.55 0.55 -5.21
N GLY A 519 -20.60 -0.21 -5.79
CA GLY A 519 -19.92 -1.33 -5.14
C GLY A 519 -20.73 -2.63 -5.08
N ARG A 520 -21.90 -2.72 -5.70
CA ARG A 520 -22.70 -3.95 -5.71
C ARG A 520 -22.06 -4.99 -6.64
N VAL A 521 -21.97 -6.21 -6.16
CA VAL A 521 -21.41 -7.33 -6.94
C VAL A 521 -22.42 -7.74 -8.03
N ARG A 522 -21.99 -7.70 -9.28
CA ARG A 522 -22.83 -8.03 -10.41
C ARG A 522 -23.21 -9.52 -10.45
N GLY A 523 -24.48 -9.81 -10.75
CA GLY A 523 -25.01 -11.18 -10.88
C GLY A 523 -25.46 -11.83 -9.58
N VAL A 524 -25.35 -11.15 -8.44
CA VAL A 524 -25.89 -11.55 -7.14
C VAL A 524 -26.49 -10.34 -6.45
N ALA A 525 -27.35 -10.58 -5.46
CA ALA A 525 -27.97 -9.52 -4.66
C ALA A 525 -27.47 -9.58 -3.19
N GLY A 526 -27.62 -8.46 -2.45
CA GLY A 526 -27.25 -8.38 -1.03
C GLY A 526 -25.76 -8.44 -0.76
N LEU A 527 -24.91 -8.20 -1.75
CA LEU A 527 -23.45 -8.27 -1.64
C LEU A 527 -22.77 -7.06 -2.28
N ARG A 528 -21.89 -6.41 -1.53
CA ARG A 528 -21.00 -5.33 -2.03
C ARG A 528 -19.54 -5.61 -1.74
N VAL A 529 -18.67 -4.95 -2.49
CA VAL A 529 -17.23 -4.84 -2.20
C VAL A 529 -16.89 -3.38 -1.97
N VAL A 530 -16.18 -3.09 -0.88
CA VAL A 530 -15.73 -1.73 -0.52
C VAL A 530 -14.31 -1.80 0.02
N ASP A 531 -13.33 -1.76 -0.85
CA ASP A 531 -11.89 -1.66 -0.55
C ASP A 531 -11.13 -1.33 -1.85
N ALA A 532 -9.79 -1.40 -1.86
CA ALA A 532 -8.98 -1.09 -3.03
C ALA A 532 -9.24 -2.01 -4.24
N SER A 533 -9.88 -3.17 -4.04
CA SER A 533 -10.18 -4.08 -5.15
C SER A 533 -11.16 -3.49 -6.17
N VAL A 534 -12.00 -2.53 -5.76
CA VAL A 534 -13.00 -1.91 -6.64
C VAL A 534 -12.42 -0.85 -7.57
N PHE A 535 -11.18 -0.41 -7.38
CA PHE A 535 -10.56 0.61 -8.22
C PHE A 535 -10.54 0.16 -9.69
N PRO A 536 -10.95 1.01 -10.65
CA PRO A 536 -10.83 0.72 -12.08
C PRO A 536 -9.37 0.58 -12.53
N VAL A 537 -8.50 1.41 -11.94
CA VAL A 537 -7.04 1.42 -12.09
C VAL A 537 -6.44 1.98 -10.81
N VAL A 538 -5.22 1.55 -10.46
CA VAL A 538 -4.51 2.09 -9.30
C VAL A 538 -4.22 3.59 -9.51
N PRO A 539 -4.62 4.49 -8.59
CA PRO A 539 -4.34 5.92 -8.73
C PRO A 539 -2.88 6.23 -8.42
N CYS A 540 -2.33 7.31 -8.95
CA CYS A 540 -0.98 7.82 -8.65
C CYS A 540 -0.85 8.32 -7.20
N ALA A 541 -1.16 7.45 -6.24
CA ALA A 541 -1.22 7.72 -4.81
C ALA A 541 -0.90 6.49 -3.97
N ASN A 542 -0.47 6.71 -2.73
CA ASN A 542 -0.55 5.66 -1.72
C ASN A 542 -2.01 5.31 -1.43
N THR A 543 -2.40 4.06 -1.62
CA THR A 543 -3.81 3.65 -1.75
C THR A 543 -4.68 3.84 -0.50
N ASN A 544 -4.10 4.08 0.68
CA ASN A 544 -4.89 4.20 1.91
C ASN A 544 -5.88 5.38 1.89
N PHE A 545 -5.46 6.58 1.48
CA PHE A 545 -6.35 7.74 1.38
C PHE A 545 -7.44 7.57 0.29
N PRO A 546 -7.11 7.10 -0.92
CA PRO A 546 -8.12 6.69 -1.90
C PRO A 546 -9.13 5.65 -1.37
N VAL A 547 -8.69 4.66 -0.58
CA VAL A 547 -9.61 3.67 0.04
C VAL A 547 -10.54 4.32 1.07
N LEU A 548 -10.03 5.23 1.90
CA LEU A 548 -10.85 5.95 2.86
C LEU A 548 -11.91 6.82 2.16
N MET A 549 -11.51 7.54 1.11
CA MET A 549 -12.40 8.33 0.25
C MET A 549 -13.48 7.43 -0.39
N THR A 550 -13.06 6.31 -0.97
CA THR A 550 -13.97 5.34 -1.59
C THR A 550 -15.00 4.81 -0.58
N ALA A 551 -14.56 4.47 0.63
CA ALA A 551 -15.44 3.99 1.68
C ALA A 551 -16.43 5.06 2.17
N GLU A 552 -16.01 6.33 2.26
CA GLU A 552 -16.90 7.45 2.58
C GLU A 552 -17.97 7.65 1.50
N LYS A 553 -17.58 7.60 0.21
CA LYS A 553 -18.50 7.74 -0.91
C LYS A 553 -19.49 6.58 -1.00
N LEU A 554 -19.00 5.34 -0.88
CA LEU A 554 -19.86 4.16 -0.90
C LEU A 554 -20.74 4.05 0.35
N ALA A 555 -20.31 4.57 1.50
CA ALA A 555 -21.19 4.66 2.67
C ALA A 555 -22.40 5.58 2.40
N ASP A 556 -22.22 6.71 1.71
CA ASP A 556 -23.33 7.57 1.31
C ASP A 556 -24.27 6.87 0.31
N ALA A 557 -23.72 6.14 -0.66
CA ALA A 557 -24.52 5.32 -1.59
C ALA A 557 -25.36 4.26 -0.85
N ILE A 558 -24.76 3.51 0.09
CA ILE A 558 -25.46 2.53 0.90
C ILE A 558 -26.57 3.18 1.75
N LEU A 559 -26.28 4.31 2.38
CA LEU A 559 -27.21 5.02 3.26
C LEU A 559 -28.37 5.69 2.49
N SER A 560 -28.20 6.01 1.21
CA SER A 560 -29.28 6.51 0.34
C SER A 560 -30.10 5.41 -0.33
N GLY A 561 -29.70 4.15 -0.21
CA GLY A 561 -30.35 3.01 -0.86
C GLY A 561 -29.97 2.84 -2.33
N ALA A 562 -28.92 3.54 -2.76
CA ALA A 562 -28.40 3.49 -4.12
C ALA A 562 -27.67 2.17 -4.42
#